data_9d428d03db5d48b8a6f332c3f190685e
#
_entry.id   9d428d03db5d48b8a6f332c3f190685e
#
_cell.length_a   1.000
_cell.length_b   1.000
_cell.length_c   1.000
_cell.angle_alpha   90.00
_cell.angle_beta   90.00
_cell.angle_gamma   90.00
#
_symmetry.space_group_name_H-M   'P 1'
#
loop_
_entity.id
_entity.type
_entity.pdbx_description
1 polymer ?
#
loop_
_entity_poly.entity_id
_entity_poly.type
_entity_poly.pdbx_seq_one_letter_code
_entity_poly.pdbx_strand_id
1 'polypeptide(L)'
;MLGRGNSLILALAVLAAIVGGIIQHQRQAPAAGDTDISVIGQSLPAMVLRDLDGHPHRLTDYRGRRLLLNFWASWCGPCLEEMPALNRAKQKFGDHGAIVLGIAMEKPDRVRAFLTTH
;
A
#
# COMPACT_ATOMS: atom_id res chain seq x y z
N MET A 1 -35.10 -46.04 -25.09
CA MET A 1 -33.78 -46.69 -24.94
C MET A 1 -32.70 -45.64 -25.23
N LEU A 2 -32.20 -44.92 -24.22
CA LEU A 2 -31.05 -44.03 -24.38
C LEU A 2 -29.82 -44.92 -24.58
N GLY A 3 -29.25 -44.89 -25.79
CA GLY A 3 -28.07 -45.69 -26.11
C GLY A 3 -26.89 -45.34 -25.20
N ARG A 4 -26.13 -46.34 -24.80
CA ARG A 4 -24.92 -46.21 -23.92
C ARG A 4 -23.92 -45.13 -24.41
N GLY A 5 -23.97 -44.76 -25.68
CA GLY A 5 -23.15 -43.68 -26.25
C GLY A 5 -23.60 -42.25 -25.83
N ASN A 6 -24.91 -42.00 -25.73
CA ASN A 6 -25.43 -40.68 -25.33
C ASN A 6 -25.16 -40.41 -23.85
N SER A 7 -25.14 -41.42 -23.00
CA SER A 7 -24.80 -41.26 -21.56
C SER A 7 -23.36 -40.87 -21.35
N LEU A 8 -22.45 -41.37 -22.19
CA LEU A 8 -21.02 -41.03 -22.12
C LEU A 8 -20.74 -39.58 -22.56
N ILE A 9 -21.43 -39.14 -23.60
CA ILE A 9 -21.32 -37.76 -24.12
C ILE A 9 -21.86 -36.76 -23.09
N LEU A 10 -22.99 -37.05 -22.45
CA LEU A 10 -23.55 -36.22 -21.39
C LEU A 10 -22.63 -36.15 -20.17
N ALA A 11 -22.02 -37.28 -19.76
CA ALA A 11 -21.08 -37.30 -18.66
C ALA A 11 -19.82 -36.44 -18.94
N LEU A 12 -19.27 -36.51 -20.16
CA LEU A 12 -18.13 -35.71 -20.57
C LEU A 12 -18.48 -34.22 -20.65
N ALA A 13 -19.68 -33.89 -21.12
CA ALA A 13 -20.12 -32.46 -21.17
C ALA A 13 -20.28 -31.87 -19.78
N VAL A 14 -20.84 -32.62 -18.82
CA VAL A 14 -20.97 -32.19 -17.43
C VAL A 14 -19.60 -32.06 -16.77
N LEU A 15 -18.67 -32.96 -17.03
CA LEU A 15 -17.32 -32.90 -16.49
C LEU A 15 -16.55 -31.67 -17.04
N ALA A 16 -16.69 -31.42 -18.33
CA ALA A 16 -16.09 -30.20 -18.96
C ALA A 16 -16.68 -28.91 -18.41
N ALA A 17 -17.99 -28.88 -18.13
CA ALA A 17 -18.64 -27.71 -17.53
C ALA A 17 -18.17 -27.47 -16.09
N ILE A 18 -18.00 -28.53 -15.30
CA ILE A 18 -17.49 -28.45 -13.91
C ILE A 18 -16.03 -27.95 -13.90
N VAL A 19 -15.18 -28.57 -14.74
CA VAL A 19 -13.77 -28.18 -14.84
C VAL A 19 -13.64 -26.72 -15.35
N GLY A 20 -14.42 -26.35 -16.36
CA GLY A 20 -14.48 -24.97 -16.87
C GLY A 20 -14.94 -23.98 -15.78
N GLY A 21 -15.96 -24.32 -15.01
CA GLY A 21 -16.46 -23.53 -13.89
C GLY A 21 -15.42 -23.34 -12.78
N ILE A 22 -14.68 -24.39 -12.43
CA ILE A 22 -13.61 -24.33 -11.42
C ILE A 22 -12.46 -23.43 -11.91
N ILE A 23 -12.03 -23.60 -13.17
CA ILE A 23 -10.96 -22.76 -13.76
C ILE A 23 -11.40 -21.31 -13.84
N GLN A 24 -12.66 -21.04 -14.18
CA GLN A 24 -13.21 -19.68 -14.22
C GLN A 24 -13.31 -19.07 -12.83
N HIS A 25 -13.70 -19.85 -11.83
CA HIS A 25 -13.76 -19.39 -10.43
C HIS A 25 -12.36 -19.09 -9.86
N GLN A 26 -11.35 -19.85 -10.23
CA GLN A 26 -9.96 -19.58 -9.84
C GLN A 26 -9.36 -18.36 -10.57
N ARG A 27 -9.85 -18.03 -11.75
CA ARG A 27 -9.44 -16.81 -12.47
C ARG A 27 -10.15 -15.55 -11.97
N GLN A 28 -11.23 -15.71 -11.21
CA GLN A 28 -11.90 -14.65 -10.47
C GLN A 28 -11.36 -14.53 -9.03
N ALA A 29 -10.09 -14.91 -8.78
CA ALA A 29 -9.41 -14.34 -7.64
C ALA A 29 -9.59 -12.81 -7.77
N PRO A 30 -10.12 -12.11 -6.73
CA PRO A 30 -10.26 -10.68 -6.79
C PRO A 30 -8.87 -10.18 -7.16
N ALA A 31 -8.75 -9.54 -8.30
CA ALA A 31 -7.60 -8.74 -8.62
C ALA A 31 -7.36 -7.92 -7.37
N ALA A 32 -6.22 -8.14 -6.71
CA ALA A 32 -5.79 -7.37 -5.57
C ALA A 32 -6.12 -5.93 -5.93
N GLY A 33 -7.05 -5.35 -5.18
CA GLY A 33 -7.84 -4.21 -5.62
C GLY A 33 -6.98 -3.24 -6.40
N ASP A 34 -7.37 -3.02 -7.61
CA ASP A 34 -7.02 -1.82 -8.34
C ASP A 34 -7.65 -0.67 -7.57
N THR A 35 -7.09 -0.39 -6.40
CA THR A 35 -7.16 0.91 -5.77
C THR A 35 -6.22 1.77 -6.61
N ASP A 36 -6.62 2.00 -7.87
CA ASP A 36 -6.18 3.18 -8.59
C ASP A 36 -6.78 4.38 -7.84
N ILE A 37 -6.24 4.61 -6.64
CA ILE A 37 -6.40 5.86 -5.93
C ILE A 37 -5.43 6.81 -6.64
N SER A 38 -5.71 7.07 -7.90
CA SER A 38 -5.10 8.17 -8.62
C SER A 38 -5.68 9.46 -8.05
N VAL A 39 -5.22 9.82 -6.86
CA VAL A 39 -5.50 11.11 -6.21
C VAL A 39 -4.62 12.23 -6.77
N ILE A 40 -3.98 11.99 -7.92
CA ILE A 40 -3.19 13.00 -8.61
C ILE A 40 -4.10 14.18 -8.95
N GLY A 41 -3.67 15.38 -8.55
CA GLY A 41 -4.43 16.62 -8.77
C GLY A 41 -5.51 16.89 -7.72
N GLN A 42 -5.68 16.03 -6.72
CA GLN A 42 -6.59 16.28 -5.60
C GLN A 42 -5.83 16.91 -4.41
N SER A 43 -6.56 17.70 -3.63
CA SER A 43 -6.00 18.26 -2.39
C SER A 43 -5.87 17.17 -1.34
N LEU A 44 -4.75 17.17 -0.60
CA LEU A 44 -4.61 16.30 0.57
C LEU A 44 -5.72 16.58 1.58
N PRO A 45 -6.28 15.55 2.20
CA PRO A 45 -7.28 15.73 3.24
C PRO A 45 -6.70 16.50 4.43
N ALA A 46 -7.55 17.23 5.14
CA ALA A 46 -7.18 17.87 6.40
C ALA A 46 -6.90 16.78 7.45
N MET A 47 -5.63 16.43 7.60
CA MET A 47 -5.18 15.38 8.52
C MET A 47 -4.33 15.99 9.62
N VAL A 48 -4.52 15.52 10.84
CA VAL A 48 -3.68 15.87 11.99
C VAL A 48 -2.87 14.63 12.37
N LEU A 49 -1.56 14.73 12.27
CA LEU A 49 -0.60 13.74 12.74
C LEU A 49 -0.08 14.16 14.11
N ARG A 50 0.44 13.23 14.89
CA ARG A 50 1.14 13.54 16.14
C ARG A 50 2.59 13.15 16.03
N ASP A 51 3.48 14.00 16.54
CA ASP A 51 4.88 13.65 16.69
C ASP A 51 5.08 12.66 17.87
N LEU A 52 6.31 12.27 18.09
CA LEU A 52 6.64 11.34 19.17
C LEU A 52 6.37 11.94 20.56
N ASP A 53 6.34 13.24 20.70
CA ASP A 53 6.04 13.95 21.96
C ASP A 53 4.55 14.23 22.15
N GLY A 54 3.73 13.82 21.15
CA GLY A 54 2.29 13.96 21.16
C GLY A 54 1.77 15.29 20.64
N HIS A 55 2.64 16.19 20.17
CA HIS A 55 2.23 17.47 19.62
C HIS A 55 1.53 17.28 18.26
N PRO A 56 0.43 17.99 18.02
CA PRO A 56 -0.30 17.88 16.77
C PRO A 56 0.39 18.65 15.64
N HIS A 57 0.50 18.00 14.48
CA HIS A 57 0.98 18.59 13.23
C HIS A 57 -0.11 18.44 12.17
N ARG A 58 -0.59 19.54 11.63
CA ARG A 58 -1.61 19.53 10.58
C ARG A 58 -0.94 19.55 9.22
N LEU A 59 -1.35 18.66 8.31
CA LEU A 59 -0.83 18.70 6.94
C LEU A 59 -1.13 20.03 6.24
N THR A 60 -2.19 20.72 6.64
CA THR A 60 -2.55 22.05 6.14
C THR A 60 -1.51 23.13 6.45
N ASP A 61 -0.67 22.94 7.48
CA ASP A 61 0.37 23.89 7.88
C ASP A 61 1.54 23.94 6.88
N TYR A 62 1.61 22.92 6.00
CA TYR A 62 2.61 22.79 4.95
C TYR A 62 2.12 23.27 3.57
N ARG A 63 0.95 23.93 3.50
CA ARG A 63 0.41 24.47 2.25
C ARG A 63 1.41 25.43 1.58
N GLY A 64 1.47 25.37 0.25
CA GLY A 64 2.42 26.16 -0.53
C GLY A 64 3.84 25.61 -0.55
N ARG A 65 4.14 24.56 0.19
CA ARG A 65 5.43 23.87 0.18
C ARG A 65 5.32 22.49 -0.44
N ARG A 66 6.37 22.05 -1.12
CA ARG A 66 6.45 20.67 -1.62
C ARG A 66 6.65 19.74 -0.44
N LEU A 67 5.83 18.71 -0.34
CA LEU A 67 5.82 17.76 0.77
C LEU A 67 5.99 16.36 0.22
N LEU A 68 6.97 15.63 0.77
CA LEU A 68 7.17 14.20 0.54
C LEU A 68 6.78 13.46 1.82
N LEU A 69 5.71 12.68 1.75
CA LEU A 69 5.27 11.83 2.85
C LEU A 69 5.85 10.43 2.65
N ASN A 70 6.66 9.97 3.58
CA ASN A 70 7.21 8.61 3.60
C ASN A 70 6.55 7.81 4.72
N PHE A 71 5.79 6.79 4.36
CA PHE A 71 5.18 5.87 5.31
C PHE A 71 6.13 4.72 5.59
N TRP A 72 6.43 4.47 6.86
CA TRP A 72 7.40 3.47 7.27
C TRP A 72 7.05 2.78 8.59
N ALA A 73 7.74 1.70 8.91
CA ALA A 73 7.67 1.03 10.22
C ALA A 73 9.02 0.37 10.54
N SER A 74 9.30 0.13 11.81
CA SER A 74 10.55 -0.49 12.27
C SER A 74 10.74 -1.93 11.76
N TRP A 75 9.65 -2.62 11.43
CA TRP A 75 9.64 -3.97 10.86
C TRP A 75 9.66 -4.01 9.33
N CYS A 76 9.59 -2.85 8.65
CA CYS A 76 9.57 -2.76 7.19
C CYS A 76 11.01 -2.64 6.66
N GLY A 77 11.67 -3.77 6.37
CA GLY A 77 13.03 -3.80 5.85
C GLY A 77 13.26 -2.88 4.63
N PRO A 78 12.49 -3.00 3.54
CA PRO A 78 12.62 -2.12 2.38
C PRO A 78 12.47 -0.64 2.71
N CYS A 79 11.55 -0.28 3.62
CA CYS A 79 11.37 1.12 4.03
C CYS A 79 12.62 1.68 4.72
N LEU A 80 13.28 0.85 5.53
CA LEU A 80 14.52 1.23 6.23
C LEU A 80 15.69 1.40 5.27
N GLU A 81 15.77 0.56 4.25
CA GLU A 81 16.79 0.65 3.19
C GLU A 81 16.68 1.95 2.37
N GLU A 82 15.48 2.50 2.23
CA GLU A 82 15.25 3.76 1.52
C GLU A 82 15.58 5.01 2.33
N MET A 83 15.58 4.95 3.67
CA MET A 83 15.80 6.10 4.54
C MET A 83 17.11 6.86 4.27
N PRO A 84 18.25 6.21 4.04
CA PRO A 84 19.48 6.93 3.71
C PRO A 84 19.38 7.73 2.39
N ALA A 85 18.63 7.21 1.42
CA ALA A 85 18.39 7.91 0.15
C ALA A 85 17.50 9.15 0.36
N LEU A 86 16.46 9.03 1.19
CA LEU A 86 15.59 10.16 1.56
C LEU A 86 16.36 11.25 2.32
N ASN A 87 17.27 10.86 3.22
CA ASN A 87 18.13 11.81 3.93
C ASN A 87 19.07 12.56 2.98
N ARG A 88 19.68 11.85 2.02
CA ARG A 88 20.51 12.49 0.98
C ARG A 88 19.70 13.44 0.10
N ALA A 89 18.48 13.04 -0.27
CA ALA A 89 17.58 13.89 -1.05
C ALA A 89 17.21 15.16 -0.29
N LYS A 90 16.87 15.06 1.01
CA LYS A 90 16.59 16.20 1.89
C LYS A 90 17.77 17.17 1.93
N GLN A 91 18.99 16.67 2.12
CA GLN A 91 20.21 17.49 2.12
C GLN A 91 20.43 18.19 0.77
N LYS A 92 20.22 17.48 -0.33
CA LYS A 92 20.38 18.03 -1.69
C LYS A 92 19.34 19.09 -2.03
N PHE A 93 18.10 18.92 -1.56
CA PHE A 93 17.03 19.88 -1.82
C PHE A 93 17.16 21.16 -0.98
N GLY A 94 17.85 21.11 0.16
CA GLY A 94 18.02 22.23 1.07
C GLY A 94 16.68 22.81 1.56
N ASP A 95 16.73 24.01 2.12
CA ASP A 95 15.55 24.65 2.72
C ASP A 95 14.49 25.10 1.71
N HIS A 96 14.86 25.25 0.45
CA HIS A 96 13.96 25.62 -0.65
C HIS A 96 13.37 24.39 -1.40
N GLY A 97 13.73 23.18 -0.99
CA GLY A 97 13.28 21.94 -1.59
C GLY A 97 11.96 21.39 -1.01
N ALA A 98 11.81 20.08 -1.09
CA ALA A 98 10.69 19.38 -0.49
C ALA A 98 10.93 19.13 1.00
N ILE A 99 9.89 19.31 1.82
CA ILE A 99 9.87 18.84 3.19
C ILE A 99 9.65 17.33 3.16
N VAL A 100 10.50 16.58 3.85
CA VAL A 100 10.34 15.13 4.00
C VAL A 100 9.77 14.84 5.39
N LEU A 101 8.59 14.25 5.44
CA LEU A 101 7.95 13.79 6.68
C LEU A 101 7.89 12.26 6.69
N GLY A 102 8.54 11.65 7.67
CA GLY A 102 8.40 10.23 7.97
C GLY A 102 7.16 9.98 8.82
N ILE A 103 6.22 9.19 8.31
CA ILE A 103 5.00 8.81 9.02
C ILE A 103 5.15 7.35 9.44
N ALA A 104 5.33 7.12 10.75
CA ALA A 104 5.42 5.76 11.27
C ALA A 104 4.03 5.12 11.37
N MET A 105 3.90 3.91 10.84
CA MET A 105 2.66 3.12 10.83
C MET A 105 2.57 2.18 12.04
N GLU A 106 3.12 2.61 13.18
CA GLU A 106 3.17 1.83 14.41
C GLU A 106 3.08 2.73 15.66
N LYS A 107 3.00 2.11 16.83
CA LYS A 107 2.88 2.84 18.10
C LYS A 107 4.15 3.66 18.40
N PRO A 108 4.01 4.87 18.99
CA PRO A 108 5.13 5.76 19.30
C PRO A 108 6.25 5.08 20.12
N ASP A 109 5.92 4.22 21.07
CA ASP A 109 6.91 3.52 21.90
C ASP A 109 7.82 2.62 21.07
N ARG A 110 7.27 1.95 20.05
CA ARG A 110 8.06 1.12 19.13
C ARG A 110 9.00 1.98 18.29
N VAL A 111 8.50 3.10 17.79
CA VAL A 111 9.30 4.06 17.04
C VAL A 111 10.44 4.62 17.89
N ARG A 112 10.17 5.03 19.13
CA ARG A 112 11.19 5.50 20.07
C ARG A 112 12.27 4.46 20.32
N ALA A 113 11.87 3.23 20.63
CA ALA A 113 12.81 2.13 20.86
C ALA A 113 13.70 1.89 19.63
N PHE A 114 13.14 1.92 18.42
CA PHE A 114 13.89 1.79 17.19
C PHE A 114 14.91 2.93 17.00
N LEU A 115 14.48 4.18 17.18
CA LEU A 115 15.34 5.37 16.97
C LEU A 115 16.46 5.52 18.02
N THR A 116 16.35 4.85 19.17
CA THR A 116 17.43 4.83 20.17
C THR A 116 18.54 3.83 19.84
N THR A 117 18.27 2.87 18.94
CA THR A 117 19.21 1.79 18.59
C THR A 117 19.81 1.94 17.19
N HIS A 118 19.28 2.85 16.37
CA HIS A 118 19.66 3.10 14.98
C HIS A 118 19.89 4.57 14.71
#